data_65c06a7cfe0bbb6645cd020dabad83c2
#
_entry.id   65c06a7cfe0bbb6645cd020dabad83c2
#
_cell.length_a   1.000
_cell.length_b   1.000
_cell.length_c   1.000
_cell.angle_alpha   90.00
_cell.angle_beta   90.00
_cell.angle_gamma   90.00
#
_symmetry.space_group_name_H-M   'P 1'
#
loop_
_entity.id
_entity.type
_entity.pdbx_description
1 polymer ?
#
loop_
_entity_poly.entity_id
_entity_poly.type
_entity_poly.pdbx_seq_one_letter_code
_entity_poly.pdbx_strand_id
1 'polypeptide(L)'
;MKNMRIKGMILFLMTALLFFPVKAEAVGILDTTKEVTLTISCKDGDRGIANAGFEIYQIGGITEAAEIIPNAAFDGRLPKLRELSGSEWRDLTQELCQLTQGENLAPADSGYTDENGMLRFPQDGKKLEQGLYLIVGGSAWQNGYSYTLSSCLVFLPSEDAERKNWNYEVIVCPKFTKTDIPVTPPVTPPEEPEIPVVPREEPEIPTQPQKPEETIEIPKTGDHACLPLWISLCGVCAAQMAGLFLYKRKNRRT
;
A
#
# COMPACT_ATOMS: atom_id res chain seq x y z
N MET A 1 50.45 -7.12 -32.77
CA MET A 1 49.46 -8.22 -32.84
C MET A 1 48.65 -8.39 -31.54
N LYS A 2 49.22 -8.17 -30.32
CA LYS A 2 48.51 -8.34 -29.02
C LYS A 2 47.37 -7.31 -28.80
N ASN A 3 47.55 -6.06 -29.24
CA ASN A 3 46.56 -4.98 -29.06
C ASN A 3 45.34 -5.11 -30.01
N MET A 4 45.46 -5.81 -31.12
CA MET A 4 44.36 -6.04 -32.06
C MET A 4 43.40 -7.11 -31.54
N ARG A 5 43.92 -8.11 -30.82
CA ARG A 5 43.12 -9.17 -30.18
C ARG A 5 42.27 -8.62 -29.00
N ILE A 6 42.83 -7.67 -28.22
CA ILE A 6 42.12 -7.02 -27.10
C ILE A 6 40.99 -6.12 -27.63
N LYS A 7 41.23 -5.34 -28.69
CA LYS A 7 40.19 -4.52 -29.32
C LYS A 7 39.05 -5.36 -29.91
N GLY A 8 39.38 -6.51 -30.53
CA GLY A 8 38.39 -7.45 -31.04
C GLY A 8 37.56 -8.10 -29.93
N MET A 9 38.19 -8.44 -28.83
CA MET A 9 37.50 -9.04 -27.66
C MET A 9 36.56 -8.03 -26.97
N ILE A 10 36.96 -6.75 -26.84
CA ILE A 10 36.12 -5.69 -26.30
C ILE A 10 34.91 -5.41 -27.21
N LEU A 11 35.15 -5.36 -28.53
CA LEU A 11 34.07 -5.16 -29.50
C LEU A 11 33.09 -6.33 -29.52
N PHE A 12 33.58 -7.58 -29.39
CA PHE A 12 32.74 -8.77 -29.30
C PHE A 12 31.92 -8.80 -28.00
N LEU A 13 32.52 -8.36 -26.88
CA LEU A 13 31.80 -8.28 -25.60
C LEU A 13 30.72 -7.20 -25.65
N MET A 14 30.96 -6.04 -26.27
CA MET A 14 29.94 -5.00 -26.44
C MET A 14 28.82 -5.43 -27.38
N THR A 15 29.14 -6.14 -28.49
CA THR A 15 28.09 -6.68 -29.38
C THR A 15 27.29 -7.80 -28.70
N ALA A 16 27.89 -8.65 -27.89
CA ALA A 16 27.18 -9.69 -27.15
C ALA A 16 26.18 -9.10 -26.14
N LEU A 17 26.49 -7.94 -25.53
CA LEU A 17 25.58 -7.25 -24.60
C LEU A 17 24.33 -6.67 -25.29
N LEU A 18 24.41 -6.34 -26.57
CA LEU A 18 23.31 -5.82 -27.39
C LEU A 18 22.33 -6.92 -27.87
N PHE A 19 22.76 -8.19 -27.80
CA PHE A 19 21.93 -9.33 -28.21
C PHE A 19 21.21 -10.05 -27.08
N PHE A 20 21.25 -9.54 -25.81
CA PHE A 20 20.32 -10.01 -24.84
C PHE A 20 18.95 -9.41 -25.18
N PRO A 21 18.00 -10.20 -25.71
CA PRO A 21 16.66 -9.72 -25.89
C PRO A 21 16.12 -9.46 -24.49
N VAL A 22 15.91 -8.21 -24.13
CA VAL A 22 15.02 -7.86 -23.03
C VAL A 22 13.66 -8.34 -23.49
N LYS A 23 13.24 -9.51 -23.03
CA LYS A 23 11.89 -9.98 -23.26
C LYS A 23 10.94 -9.01 -22.53
N ALA A 24 10.44 -8.02 -23.24
CA ALA A 24 9.25 -7.30 -22.84
C ALA A 24 8.11 -8.32 -23.03
N GLU A 25 7.81 -9.04 -21.98
CA GLU A 25 6.69 -9.99 -22.00
C GLU A 25 5.42 -9.16 -21.73
N ALA A 26 4.63 -8.97 -22.79
CA ALA A 26 3.35 -8.30 -22.70
C ALA A 26 2.37 -9.19 -21.94
N VAL A 27 1.62 -8.60 -21.01
CA VAL A 27 0.42 -9.22 -20.43
C VAL A 27 -0.56 -9.51 -21.55
N GLY A 28 -1.32 -10.61 -21.43
CA GLY A 28 -2.34 -10.96 -22.42
C GLY A 28 -3.35 -9.82 -22.66
N ILE A 29 -4.04 -9.87 -23.79
CA ILE A 29 -5.06 -8.88 -24.12
C ILE A 29 -6.18 -8.94 -23.07
N LEU A 30 -6.60 -7.76 -22.57
CA LEU A 30 -7.70 -7.63 -21.64
C LEU A 30 -9.01 -7.98 -22.33
N ASP A 31 -9.74 -8.94 -21.78
CA ASP A 31 -11.08 -9.30 -22.24
C ASP A 31 -12.12 -8.49 -21.46
N THR A 32 -12.61 -7.41 -22.04
CA THR A 32 -13.57 -6.49 -21.40
C THR A 32 -14.98 -7.09 -21.30
N THR A 33 -15.24 -8.28 -21.87
CA THR A 33 -16.56 -8.95 -21.82
C THR A 33 -16.71 -9.86 -20.60
N LYS A 34 -15.58 -10.21 -19.93
CA LYS A 34 -15.60 -11.07 -18.76
C LYS A 34 -16.13 -10.36 -17.53
N GLU A 35 -16.92 -11.07 -16.75
CA GLU A 35 -17.36 -10.59 -15.44
C GLU A 35 -16.18 -10.58 -14.46
N VAL A 36 -16.15 -9.56 -13.61
CA VAL A 36 -15.14 -9.43 -12.54
C VAL A 36 -15.79 -9.59 -11.18
N THR A 37 -15.02 -10.13 -10.25
CA THR A 37 -15.41 -10.21 -8.83
C THR A 37 -14.30 -9.68 -7.96
N LEU A 38 -14.69 -9.02 -6.87
CA LEU A 38 -13.80 -8.53 -5.84
C LEU A 38 -14.14 -9.23 -4.53
N THR A 39 -13.15 -9.87 -3.92
CA THR A 39 -13.29 -10.44 -2.58
C THR A 39 -12.38 -9.69 -1.62
N ILE A 40 -12.94 -9.14 -0.56
CA ILE A 40 -12.19 -8.55 0.55
C ILE A 40 -11.97 -9.65 1.58
N SER A 41 -10.71 -9.83 2.00
CA SER A 41 -10.31 -10.76 3.06
C SER A 41 -9.67 -9.96 4.20
N CYS A 42 -10.42 -9.77 5.28
CA CYS A 42 -10.01 -8.98 6.44
C CYS A 42 -9.77 -9.92 7.64
N LYS A 43 -8.50 -10.16 7.98
CA LYS A 43 -8.10 -11.11 9.02
C LYS A 43 -7.01 -10.54 9.92
N ASP A 44 -7.14 -10.84 11.22
CA ASP A 44 -6.11 -10.60 12.24
C ASP A 44 -5.47 -11.97 12.59
N GLY A 45 -4.34 -12.28 11.97
CA GLY A 45 -3.78 -13.62 11.94
C GLY A 45 -4.71 -14.61 11.23
N ASP A 46 -5.10 -15.67 11.93
CA ASP A 46 -6.02 -16.69 11.40
C ASP A 46 -7.50 -16.36 11.65
N ARG A 47 -7.80 -15.28 12.36
CA ARG A 47 -9.16 -14.90 12.72
C ARG A 47 -9.75 -13.89 11.76
N GLY A 48 -10.97 -14.16 11.27
CA GLY A 48 -11.74 -13.18 10.50
C GLY A 48 -12.14 -11.99 11.36
N ILE A 49 -12.06 -10.77 10.80
CA ILE A 49 -12.65 -9.57 11.39
C ILE A 49 -14.06 -9.46 10.81
N ALA A 50 -15.06 -9.81 11.62
CA ALA A 50 -16.46 -9.79 11.22
C ALA A 50 -17.05 -8.38 11.31
N ASN A 51 -18.12 -8.14 10.55
CA ASN A 51 -18.84 -6.87 10.51
C ASN A 51 -17.97 -5.66 10.18
N ALA A 52 -16.88 -5.87 9.46
CA ALA A 52 -16.05 -4.81 8.91
C ALA A 52 -16.75 -4.24 7.66
N GLY A 53 -17.16 -2.97 7.73
CA GLY A 53 -17.88 -2.30 6.65
C GLY A 53 -16.94 -1.85 5.54
N PHE A 54 -17.36 -2.04 4.29
CA PHE A 54 -16.65 -1.55 3.11
C PHE A 54 -17.63 -0.97 2.09
N GLU A 55 -17.20 0.11 1.47
CA GLU A 55 -17.85 0.73 0.32
C GLU A 55 -16.89 0.72 -0.85
N ILE A 56 -17.39 0.47 -2.06
CA ILE A 56 -16.58 0.51 -3.28
C ILE A 56 -17.13 1.57 -4.23
N TYR A 57 -16.22 2.36 -4.80
CA TYR A 57 -16.53 3.43 -5.75
C TYR A 57 -15.79 3.17 -7.04
N GLN A 58 -16.53 3.14 -8.17
CA GLN A 58 -15.89 3.03 -9.48
C GLN A 58 -15.33 4.41 -9.87
N ILE A 59 -14.01 4.53 -9.89
CA ILE A 59 -13.30 5.76 -10.24
C ILE A 59 -13.28 5.97 -11.75
N GLY A 60 -13.18 4.88 -12.50
CA GLY A 60 -13.22 4.89 -13.97
C GLY A 60 -13.28 3.50 -14.56
N GLY A 61 -13.75 3.42 -15.80
CA GLY A 61 -13.73 2.19 -16.59
C GLY A 61 -12.36 1.91 -17.18
N ILE A 62 -12.12 0.69 -17.65
CA ILE A 62 -10.86 0.26 -18.29
C ILE A 62 -11.11 -0.08 -19.76
N THR A 63 -10.19 0.33 -20.64
CA THR A 63 -10.23 -0.02 -22.07
C THR A 63 -9.48 -1.33 -22.33
N GLU A 64 -9.65 -1.90 -23.54
CA GLU A 64 -8.86 -3.07 -24.00
C GLU A 64 -7.34 -2.83 -23.98
N ALA A 65 -6.90 -1.56 -24.08
CA ALA A 65 -5.52 -1.14 -23.95
C ALA A 65 -5.05 -0.98 -22.48
N ALA A 66 -5.91 -1.36 -21.52
CA ALA A 66 -5.67 -1.20 -20.08
C ALA A 66 -5.46 0.28 -19.66
N GLU A 67 -6.14 1.20 -20.33
CA GLU A 67 -6.19 2.62 -19.97
C GLU A 67 -7.44 2.90 -19.16
N ILE A 68 -7.33 3.74 -18.13
CA ILE A 68 -8.48 4.15 -17.32
C ILE A 68 -9.13 5.39 -17.92
N ILE A 69 -10.44 5.30 -18.13
CA ILE A 69 -11.29 6.42 -18.49
C ILE A 69 -12.04 6.84 -17.21
N PRO A 70 -11.71 8.00 -16.61
CA PRO A 70 -12.35 8.46 -15.39
C PRO A 70 -13.86 8.61 -15.56
N ASN A 71 -14.63 8.30 -14.52
CA ASN A 71 -16.03 8.66 -14.45
C ASN A 71 -16.18 10.18 -14.24
N ALA A 72 -17.33 10.74 -14.56
CA ALA A 72 -17.56 12.20 -14.58
C ALA A 72 -17.18 12.90 -13.25
N ALA A 73 -17.42 12.28 -12.10
CA ALA A 73 -17.07 12.81 -10.79
C ALA A 73 -15.54 12.89 -10.56
N PHE A 74 -14.74 12.13 -11.29
CA PHE A 74 -13.30 12.01 -11.14
C PHE A 74 -12.53 12.54 -12.34
N ASP A 75 -13.23 13.15 -13.31
CA ASP A 75 -12.60 13.71 -14.50
C ASP A 75 -11.61 14.84 -14.15
N GLY A 76 -10.45 14.81 -14.80
CA GLY A 76 -9.36 15.74 -14.54
C GLY A 76 -8.64 15.59 -13.19
N ARG A 77 -9.02 14.60 -12.37
CA ARG A 77 -8.44 14.36 -11.03
C ARG A 77 -7.46 13.19 -10.99
N LEU A 78 -7.43 12.35 -12.02
CA LEU A 78 -6.51 11.23 -12.08
C LEU A 78 -5.20 11.65 -12.75
N PRO A 79 -4.05 11.46 -12.05
CA PRO A 79 -2.74 11.63 -12.67
C PRO A 79 -2.44 10.43 -13.59
N LYS A 80 -1.25 10.44 -14.20
CA LYS A 80 -0.77 9.27 -14.97
C LYS A 80 -0.45 8.10 -14.04
N LEU A 81 -1.39 7.19 -13.88
CA LEU A 81 -1.37 6.11 -12.89
C LEU A 81 -0.13 5.22 -12.97
N ARG A 82 0.43 4.97 -14.17
CA ARG A 82 1.61 4.11 -14.38
C ARG A 82 2.91 4.71 -13.86
N GLU A 83 2.96 6.01 -13.64
CA GLU A 83 4.15 6.75 -13.22
C GLU A 83 4.19 7.00 -11.71
N LEU A 84 3.14 6.61 -10.97
CA LEU A 84 3.01 6.89 -9.54
C LEU A 84 3.91 6.00 -8.69
N SER A 85 4.63 6.63 -7.75
CA SER A 85 5.32 5.95 -6.65
C SER A 85 4.33 5.44 -5.60
N GLY A 86 4.79 4.58 -4.69
CA GLY A 86 3.94 4.05 -3.62
C GLY A 86 3.42 5.13 -2.64
N SER A 87 4.10 6.28 -2.48
CA SER A 87 3.60 7.42 -1.71
C SER A 87 2.49 8.14 -2.46
N GLU A 88 2.69 8.42 -3.74
CA GLU A 88 1.69 9.10 -4.58
C GLU A 88 0.41 8.28 -4.73
N TRP A 89 0.50 6.93 -4.78
CA TRP A 89 -0.68 6.07 -4.71
C TRP A 89 -1.48 6.24 -3.42
N ARG A 90 -0.81 6.40 -2.28
CA ARG A 90 -1.47 6.64 -0.98
C ARG A 90 -2.12 8.01 -0.93
N ASP A 91 -1.41 9.04 -1.41
CA ASP A 91 -1.90 10.42 -1.45
C ASP A 91 -3.14 10.51 -2.35
N LEU A 92 -3.10 9.89 -3.53
CA LEU A 92 -4.25 9.79 -4.44
C LEU A 92 -5.43 9.05 -3.78
N THR A 93 -5.17 7.93 -3.09
CA THR A 93 -6.22 7.20 -2.38
C THR A 93 -6.90 8.08 -1.34
N GLN A 94 -6.12 8.85 -0.57
CA GLN A 94 -6.64 9.75 0.44
C GLN A 94 -7.44 10.90 -0.18
N GLU A 95 -6.97 11.49 -1.27
CA GLU A 95 -7.67 12.55 -2.01
C GLU A 95 -9.03 12.05 -2.52
N LEU A 96 -9.06 10.87 -3.14
CA LEU A 96 -10.29 10.28 -3.64
C LEU A 96 -11.27 9.90 -2.51
N CYS A 97 -10.79 9.43 -1.36
CA CYS A 97 -11.64 9.23 -0.18
C CYS A 97 -12.28 10.53 0.31
N GLN A 98 -11.51 11.62 0.38
CA GLN A 98 -12.03 12.94 0.78
C GLN A 98 -13.08 13.45 -0.23
N LEU A 99 -12.83 13.23 -1.52
CA LEU A 99 -13.76 13.61 -2.58
C LEU A 99 -15.09 12.85 -2.48
N THR A 100 -15.05 11.51 -2.34
CA THR A 100 -16.27 10.69 -2.24
C THR A 100 -17.12 11.10 -1.04
N GLN A 101 -16.49 11.41 0.09
CA GLN A 101 -17.18 11.89 1.31
C GLN A 101 -17.67 13.34 1.16
N GLY A 102 -16.83 14.23 0.64
CA GLY A 102 -17.16 15.66 0.51
C GLY A 102 -18.27 15.94 -0.48
N GLU A 103 -18.34 15.21 -1.58
CA GLU A 103 -19.38 15.30 -2.60
C GLU A 103 -20.54 14.33 -2.34
N ASN A 104 -20.50 13.54 -1.25
CA ASN A 104 -21.51 12.55 -0.86
C ASN A 104 -21.88 11.62 -2.04
N LEU A 105 -20.84 11.10 -2.72
CA LEU A 105 -21.02 10.22 -3.85
C LEU A 105 -21.64 8.88 -3.43
N ALA A 106 -22.53 8.34 -4.26
CA ALA A 106 -23.08 7.03 -3.99
C ALA A 106 -22.05 5.92 -4.32
N PRO A 107 -21.83 4.94 -3.42
CA PRO A 107 -20.98 3.81 -3.73
C PRO A 107 -21.60 2.93 -4.82
N ALA A 108 -20.75 2.32 -5.66
CA ALA A 108 -21.19 1.33 -6.64
C ALA A 108 -21.76 0.09 -5.94
N ASP A 109 -21.15 -0.29 -4.81
CA ASP A 109 -21.64 -1.35 -3.93
C ASP A 109 -21.10 -1.18 -2.52
N SER A 110 -21.72 -1.85 -1.52
CA SER A 110 -21.31 -1.80 -0.12
C SER A 110 -21.70 -3.07 0.61
N GLY A 111 -21.01 -3.38 1.70
CA GLY A 111 -21.34 -4.55 2.50
C GLY A 111 -20.45 -4.68 3.74
N TYR A 112 -20.66 -5.79 4.46
CA TYR A 112 -19.93 -6.11 5.67
C TYR A 112 -19.31 -7.51 5.56
N THR A 113 -18.14 -7.69 6.16
CA THR A 113 -17.49 -9.01 6.22
C THR A 113 -18.29 -9.98 7.07
N ASP A 114 -18.24 -11.27 6.67
CA ASP A 114 -18.80 -12.38 7.42
C ASP A 114 -17.93 -12.76 8.64
N GLU A 115 -18.29 -13.83 9.35
CA GLU A 115 -17.55 -14.37 10.49
C GLU A 115 -16.12 -14.80 10.15
N ASN A 116 -15.85 -15.15 8.88
CA ASN A 116 -14.53 -15.50 8.37
C ASN A 116 -13.71 -14.28 7.92
N GLY A 117 -14.28 -13.08 8.04
CA GLY A 117 -13.70 -11.82 7.56
C GLY A 117 -13.76 -11.68 6.04
N MET A 118 -14.70 -12.35 5.38
CA MET A 118 -14.83 -12.32 3.92
C MET A 118 -16.03 -11.47 3.50
N LEU A 119 -15.82 -10.67 2.45
CA LEU A 119 -16.88 -9.90 1.79
C LEU A 119 -16.66 -10.00 0.28
N ARG A 120 -17.67 -10.43 -0.45
CA ARG A 120 -17.59 -10.56 -1.92
C ARG A 120 -18.47 -9.54 -2.60
N PHE A 121 -17.95 -8.91 -3.63
CA PHE A 121 -18.68 -8.07 -4.58
C PHE A 121 -18.69 -8.72 -5.97
N PRO A 122 -19.75 -8.53 -6.77
CA PRO A 122 -20.95 -7.75 -6.45
C PRO A 122 -21.82 -8.45 -5.40
N GLN A 123 -22.55 -7.63 -4.64
CA GLN A 123 -23.66 -8.11 -3.82
C GLN A 123 -24.84 -8.49 -4.70
N ASP A 124 -25.80 -9.19 -4.14
CA ASP A 124 -26.93 -9.81 -4.83
C ASP A 124 -27.60 -8.92 -5.91
N GLY A 125 -27.67 -9.47 -7.11
CA GLY A 125 -28.32 -8.85 -8.25
C GLY A 125 -27.58 -7.68 -8.92
N LYS A 126 -26.44 -7.28 -8.39
CA LYS A 126 -25.57 -6.24 -8.98
C LYS A 126 -24.54 -6.84 -9.93
N LYS A 127 -23.91 -5.98 -10.73
CA LYS A 127 -22.76 -6.32 -11.56
C LYS A 127 -21.64 -5.33 -11.27
N LEU A 128 -20.40 -5.84 -11.27
CA LEU A 128 -19.20 -5.00 -11.30
C LEU A 128 -18.73 -4.86 -12.73
N GLU A 129 -18.54 -3.64 -13.16
CA GLU A 129 -17.86 -3.35 -14.42
C GLU A 129 -16.35 -3.38 -14.21
N GLN A 130 -15.61 -3.62 -15.29
CA GLN A 130 -14.16 -3.57 -15.24
C GLN A 130 -13.67 -2.13 -15.12
N GLY A 131 -12.63 -1.89 -14.29
CA GLY A 131 -12.12 -0.54 -14.09
C GLY A 131 -11.23 -0.37 -12.86
N LEU A 132 -11.01 0.89 -12.49
CA LEU A 132 -10.34 1.29 -11.26
C LEU A 132 -11.39 1.54 -10.18
N TYR A 133 -11.21 0.91 -9.03
CA TYR A 133 -12.08 1.05 -7.86
C TYR A 133 -11.34 1.58 -6.66
N LEU A 134 -11.98 2.48 -5.94
CA LEU A 134 -11.61 2.87 -4.59
C LEU A 134 -12.40 2.00 -3.61
N ILE A 135 -11.71 1.32 -2.73
CA ILE A 135 -12.26 0.60 -1.59
C ILE A 135 -12.11 1.47 -0.38
N VAL A 136 -13.20 1.87 0.25
CA VAL A 136 -13.22 2.65 1.49
C VAL A 136 -13.53 1.71 2.64
N GLY A 137 -12.58 1.56 3.55
CA GLY A 137 -12.74 0.76 4.76
C GLY A 137 -13.31 1.60 5.92
N GLY A 138 -14.25 1.03 6.64
CA GLY A 138 -14.82 1.61 7.87
C GLY A 138 -14.08 1.15 9.13
N SER A 139 -14.83 1.00 10.22
CA SER A 139 -14.33 0.47 11.49
C SER A 139 -15.10 -0.78 11.89
N ALA A 140 -14.43 -1.68 12.59
CA ALA A 140 -15.07 -2.86 13.20
C ALA A 140 -14.65 -2.97 14.67
N TRP A 141 -15.50 -3.60 15.48
CA TRP A 141 -15.23 -3.84 16.90
C TRP A 141 -15.41 -5.33 17.19
N GLN A 142 -14.35 -5.94 17.68
CA GLN A 142 -14.37 -7.38 17.97
C GLN A 142 -13.39 -7.72 19.09
N ASN A 143 -13.82 -8.56 20.03
CA ASN A 143 -12.96 -9.10 21.11
C ASN A 143 -12.22 -8.03 21.94
N GLY A 144 -12.85 -6.90 22.23
CA GLY A 144 -12.24 -5.81 23.00
C GLY A 144 -11.28 -4.92 22.20
N TYR A 145 -11.23 -5.08 20.89
CA TYR A 145 -10.42 -4.27 19.97
C TYR A 145 -11.28 -3.48 19.01
N SER A 146 -10.80 -2.28 18.68
CA SER A 146 -11.26 -1.49 17.55
C SER A 146 -10.31 -1.68 16.38
N TYR A 147 -10.85 -1.97 15.20
CA TYR A 147 -10.12 -2.10 13.96
C TYR A 147 -10.50 -0.94 13.04
N THR A 148 -9.52 -0.13 12.66
CA THR A 148 -9.69 0.92 11.66
C THR A 148 -9.10 0.43 10.34
N LEU A 149 -9.93 0.27 9.31
CA LEU A 149 -9.57 -0.35 8.04
C LEU A 149 -9.02 0.71 7.09
N SER A 150 -7.95 0.36 6.39
CA SER A 150 -7.34 1.26 5.41
C SER A 150 -8.06 1.18 4.07
N SER A 151 -8.28 2.34 3.47
CA SER A 151 -8.77 2.43 2.09
C SER A 151 -7.65 2.12 1.09
N CYS A 152 -8.01 1.63 -0.09
CA CYS A 152 -7.05 1.33 -1.15
C CYS A 152 -7.69 1.42 -2.54
N LEU A 153 -6.84 1.58 -3.56
CA LEU A 153 -7.23 1.50 -4.96
C LEU A 153 -6.92 0.11 -5.51
N VAL A 154 -7.82 -0.41 -6.36
CA VAL A 154 -7.68 -1.72 -6.99
C VAL A 154 -8.14 -1.67 -8.44
N PHE A 155 -7.42 -2.35 -9.31
CA PHE A 155 -7.84 -2.59 -10.70
C PHE A 155 -8.66 -3.88 -10.78
N LEU A 156 -9.77 -3.84 -11.48
CA LEU A 156 -10.62 -4.97 -11.79
C LEU A 156 -10.77 -5.10 -13.31
N PRO A 157 -10.18 -6.12 -13.95
CA PRO A 157 -9.33 -7.16 -13.37
C PRO A 157 -7.94 -6.63 -12.98
N SER A 158 -7.24 -7.38 -12.14
CA SER A 158 -5.85 -7.11 -11.76
C SER A 158 -4.87 -7.86 -12.67
N GLU A 159 -3.68 -7.30 -12.86
CA GLU A 159 -2.60 -7.97 -13.57
C GLU A 159 -1.97 -9.06 -12.69
N ASP A 160 -1.91 -10.29 -13.21
CA ASP A 160 -1.14 -11.38 -12.61
C ASP A 160 0.24 -11.41 -13.25
N ALA A 161 1.21 -10.76 -12.61
CA ALA A 161 2.59 -10.64 -13.11
C ALA A 161 3.29 -12.00 -13.25
N GLU A 162 2.92 -13.02 -12.46
CA GLU A 162 3.53 -14.36 -12.52
C GLU A 162 3.01 -15.14 -13.72
N ARG A 163 1.72 -15.08 -13.97
CA ARG A 163 1.06 -15.79 -15.08
C ARG A 163 0.99 -14.99 -16.36
N LYS A 164 1.35 -13.70 -16.33
CA LYS A 164 1.27 -12.77 -17.46
C LYS A 164 -0.13 -12.72 -18.08
N ASN A 165 -1.13 -12.75 -17.23
CA ASN A 165 -2.52 -12.79 -17.58
C ASN A 165 -3.33 -11.86 -16.67
N TRP A 166 -4.59 -11.66 -17.01
CA TRP A 166 -5.53 -10.90 -16.20
C TRP A 166 -6.28 -11.80 -15.22
N ASN A 167 -6.32 -11.37 -13.96
CA ASN A 167 -7.09 -12.03 -12.91
C ASN A 167 -8.42 -11.30 -12.73
N TYR A 168 -9.52 -11.99 -13.08
CA TYR A 168 -10.88 -11.46 -13.00
C TYR A 168 -11.54 -11.75 -11.64
N GLU A 169 -10.93 -12.60 -10.80
CA GLU A 169 -11.36 -12.88 -9.44
C GLU A 169 -10.34 -12.27 -8.46
N VAL A 170 -10.48 -10.99 -8.18
CA VAL A 170 -9.50 -10.24 -7.40
C VAL A 170 -9.76 -10.41 -5.92
N ILE A 171 -8.70 -10.73 -5.15
CA ILE A 171 -8.75 -10.80 -3.69
C ILE A 171 -7.89 -9.67 -3.13
N VAL A 172 -8.47 -8.87 -2.23
CA VAL A 172 -7.79 -7.77 -1.56
C VAL A 172 -7.76 -8.03 -0.05
N CYS A 173 -6.58 -7.86 0.54
CA CYS A 173 -6.38 -7.94 1.99
C CYS A 173 -6.09 -6.52 2.52
N PRO A 174 -7.10 -5.75 2.94
CA PRO A 174 -6.89 -4.39 3.44
C PRO A 174 -6.01 -4.40 4.70
N LYS A 175 -5.17 -3.39 4.83
CA LYS A 175 -4.46 -3.13 6.09
C LYS A 175 -5.43 -2.56 7.12
N PHE A 176 -5.11 -2.74 8.39
CA PHE A 176 -5.88 -2.15 9.49
C PHE A 176 -4.96 -1.71 10.62
N THR A 177 -5.45 -0.79 11.42
CA THR A 177 -4.89 -0.45 12.73
C THR A 177 -5.75 -1.06 13.81
N LYS A 178 -5.14 -1.78 14.74
CA LYS A 178 -5.79 -2.42 15.88
C LYS A 178 -5.48 -1.62 17.14
N THR A 179 -6.53 -1.26 17.89
CA THR A 179 -6.42 -0.46 19.12
C THR A 179 -7.24 -1.14 20.22
N ASP A 180 -6.68 -1.23 21.43
CA ASP A 180 -7.43 -1.71 22.60
C ASP A 180 -8.58 -0.76 22.92
N ILE A 181 -9.75 -1.30 23.21
CA ILE A 181 -10.86 -0.51 23.75
C ILE A 181 -10.68 -0.44 25.26
N PRO A 182 -10.45 0.76 25.84
CA PRO A 182 -10.36 0.89 27.30
C PRO A 182 -11.63 0.39 27.96
N VAL A 183 -11.54 -0.64 28.79
CA VAL A 183 -12.64 -1.06 29.64
C VAL A 183 -12.75 0.02 30.72
N THR A 184 -13.73 0.90 30.60
CA THR A 184 -14.08 1.83 31.70
C THR A 184 -14.46 0.95 32.91
N PRO A 185 -13.75 1.06 34.03
CA PRO A 185 -14.17 0.32 35.24
C PRO A 185 -15.63 0.67 35.55
N PRO A 186 -16.44 -0.28 36.04
CA PRO A 186 -17.79 0.04 36.49
C PRO A 186 -17.70 1.23 37.44
N VAL A 187 -18.41 2.30 37.12
CA VAL A 187 -18.56 3.43 38.05
C VAL A 187 -19.23 2.85 39.30
N THR A 188 -18.45 2.68 40.37
CA THR A 188 -19.01 2.36 41.69
C THR A 188 -20.00 3.46 41.96
N PRO A 189 -21.28 3.13 42.29
CA PRO A 189 -22.25 4.16 42.65
C PRO A 189 -21.63 5.04 43.75
N PRO A 190 -21.83 6.36 43.73
CA PRO A 190 -21.33 7.23 44.78
C PRO A 190 -21.82 6.70 46.14
N GLU A 191 -20.90 6.35 47.02
CA GLU A 191 -21.26 6.11 48.42
C GLU A 191 -21.99 7.35 48.90
N GLU A 192 -23.18 7.13 49.47
CA GLU A 192 -24.00 8.15 50.10
C GLU A 192 -23.11 8.92 51.08
N PRO A 193 -23.08 10.27 51.05
CA PRO A 193 -22.13 11.04 51.84
C PRO A 193 -22.45 10.88 53.33
N GLU A 194 -21.59 10.16 54.06
CA GLU A 194 -21.56 10.25 55.51
C GLU A 194 -21.23 11.69 55.91
N ILE A 195 -22.09 12.27 56.72
CA ILE A 195 -21.98 13.65 57.23
C ILE A 195 -20.68 13.79 58.03
N PRO A 196 -19.74 14.69 57.65
CA PRO A 196 -18.45 14.76 58.34
C PRO A 196 -18.59 15.42 59.70
N VAL A 197 -18.08 14.71 60.71
CA VAL A 197 -17.66 15.33 61.96
C VAL A 197 -16.33 16.04 61.70
N VAL A 198 -16.34 17.38 61.79
CA VAL A 198 -15.19 18.24 61.59
C VAL A 198 -14.17 18.09 62.72
N PRO A 199 -12.91 17.85 62.45
CA PRO A 199 -11.81 18.56 63.08
C PRO A 199 -10.99 19.34 62.04
N ARG A 200 -10.71 20.54 62.42
CA ARG A 200 -9.95 21.56 61.71
C ARG A 200 -8.45 21.28 61.86
N GLU A 201 -7.71 21.05 60.74
CA GLU A 201 -6.28 21.21 60.72
C GLU A 201 -5.78 21.73 59.36
N GLU A 202 -4.96 22.65 59.43
CA GLU A 202 -3.91 23.39 58.75
C GLU A 202 -3.48 22.99 57.32
N PRO A 203 -3.19 23.97 56.43
CA PRO A 203 -2.93 23.69 55.03
C PRO A 203 -1.46 23.30 54.75
N GLU A 204 -1.23 22.10 54.24
CA GLU A 204 0.03 21.71 53.64
C GLU A 204 0.06 21.97 52.14
N ILE A 205 1.21 22.49 51.73
CA ILE A 205 1.58 22.95 50.39
C ILE A 205 1.60 21.78 49.37
N PRO A 206 0.99 21.87 48.18
CA PRO A 206 1.07 20.78 47.21
C PRO A 206 2.43 20.70 46.52
N THR A 207 3.08 19.58 46.70
CA THR A 207 4.26 19.19 45.90
C THR A 207 3.80 18.75 44.51
N GLN A 208 4.34 19.38 43.46
CA GLN A 208 4.06 19.07 42.06
C GLN A 208 4.45 17.61 41.73
N PRO A 209 3.61 16.86 40.98
CA PRO A 209 4.00 15.58 40.42
C PRO A 209 4.96 15.79 39.24
N GLN A 210 6.10 15.15 39.31
CA GLN A 210 7.05 15.04 38.19
C GLN A 210 6.40 14.25 37.05
N LYS A 211 6.43 14.84 35.85
CA LYS A 211 6.07 14.25 34.57
C LYS A 211 7.03 13.12 34.23
N PRO A 212 6.56 11.90 33.89
CA PRO A 212 7.43 10.87 33.33
C PRO A 212 7.95 11.31 31.96
N GLU A 213 9.26 11.25 31.74
CA GLU A 213 9.87 11.38 30.42
C GLU A 213 9.41 10.21 29.52
N GLU A 214 8.59 10.52 28.53
CA GLU A 214 8.33 9.60 27.42
C GLU A 214 9.58 9.47 26.57
N THR A 215 10.23 8.33 26.65
CA THR A 215 11.27 7.92 25.71
C THR A 215 10.59 7.65 24.36
N ILE A 216 10.72 8.58 23.42
CA ILE A 216 10.26 8.40 22.05
C ILE A 216 11.17 7.38 21.39
N GLU A 217 10.77 6.13 21.32
CA GLU A 217 11.37 5.14 20.43
C GLU A 217 11.03 5.50 18.99
N ILE A 218 12.03 5.95 18.24
CA ILE A 218 11.94 6.20 16.80
C ILE A 218 11.77 4.85 16.11
N PRO A 219 10.67 4.60 15.35
CA PRO A 219 10.52 3.36 14.60
C PRO A 219 11.64 3.25 13.58
N LYS A 220 12.46 2.19 13.68
CA LYS A 220 13.42 1.81 12.65
C LYS A 220 12.65 1.34 11.41
N THR A 221 12.39 2.24 10.48
CA THR A 221 12.02 1.88 9.12
C THR A 221 13.25 1.30 8.43
N GLY A 222 13.45 -0.01 8.61
CA GLY A 222 14.47 -0.75 7.90
C GLY A 222 14.04 -1.00 6.47
N ASP A 223 14.34 -0.08 5.57
CA ASP A 223 14.32 -0.35 4.14
C ASP A 223 15.53 -1.23 3.81
N HIS A 224 15.32 -2.53 3.69
CA HIS A 224 16.32 -3.50 3.25
C HIS A 224 16.49 -3.47 1.72
N ALA A 225 16.41 -2.29 1.12
CA ALA A 225 16.73 -2.11 -0.29
C ALA A 225 18.21 -2.38 -0.52
N CYS A 226 18.52 -3.56 -1.00
CA CYS A 226 19.69 -4.02 -1.77
C CYS A 226 20.98 -3.16 -1.72
N LEU A 227 21.31 -2.56 -0.58
CA LEU A 227 22.52 -1.76 -0.40
C LEU A 227 23.79 -2.50 -0.84
N PRO A 228 23.96 -3.81 -0.55
CA PRO A 228 25.13 -4.57 -1.01
C PRO A 228 25.20 -4.71 -2.54
N LEU A 229 24.07 -4.72 -3.21
CA LEU A 229 24.00 -4.83 -4.68
C LEU A 229 24.46 -3.53 -5.36
N TRP A 230 24.09 -2.39 -4.81
CA TRP A 230 24.53 -1.09 -5.32
C TRP A 230 26.01 -0.84 -5.05
N ILE A 231 26.54 -1.25 -3.89
CA ILE A 231 27.96 -1.14 -3.56
C ILE A 231 28.81 -2.01 -4.50
N SER A 232 28.36 -3.23 -4.81
CA SER A 232 29.06 -4.11 -5.75
C SER A 232 29.07 -3.57 -7.17
N LEU A 233 27.96 -2.98 -7.63
CA LEU A 233 27.84 -2.36 -8.96
C LEU A 233 28.77 -1.15 -9.10
N CYS A 234 28.83 -0.27 -8.09
CA CYS A 234 29.73 0.86 -8.05
C CYS A 234 31.21 0.42 -8.04
N GLY A 235 31.54 -0.66 -7.34
CA GLY A 235 32.89 -1.24 -7.31
C GLY A 235 33.36 -1.71 -8.68
N VAL A 236 32.50 -2.39 -9.44
CA VAL A 236 32.80 -2.85 -10.81
C VAL A 236 33.02 -1.67 -11.75
N CYS A 237 32.19 -0.64 -11.70
CA CYS A 237 32.36 0.55 -12.52
C CYS A 237 33.68 1.29 -12.21
N ALA A 238 34.03 1.43 -10.94
CA ALA A 238 35.28 2.07 -10.53
C ALA A 238 36.53 1.29 -11.02
N ALA A 239 36.51 -0.04 -10.93
CA ALA A 239 37.58 -0.90 -11.39
C ALA A 239 37.75 -0.80 -12.92
N GLN A 240 36.68 -0.71 -13.70
CA GLN A 240 36.72 -0.53 -15.16
C GLN A 240 37.30 0.83 -15.52
N MET A 241 36.95 1.90 -14.84
CA MET A 241 37.49 3.23 -15.07
C MET A 241 38.97 3.31 -14.71
N ALA A 242 39.39 2.72 -13.60
CA ALA A 242 40.82 2.63 -13.24
C ALA A 242 41.64 1.85 -14.29
N GLY A 243 41.09 0.72 -14.76
CA GLY A 243 41.73 -0.07 -15.84
C GLY A 243 41.94 0.72 -17.16
N LEU A 244 40.92 1.48 -17.58
CA LEU A 244 40.97 2.35 -18.74
C LEU A 244 41.98 3.49 -18.58
N PHE A 245 42.05 4.07 -17.38
CA PHE A 245 42.98 5.15 -17.04
C PHE A 245 44.44 4.64 -17.07
N LEU A 246 44.71 3.49 -16.47
CA LEU A 246 46.04 2.87 -16.47
C LEU A 246 46.49 2.46 -17.90
N TYR A 247 45.55 1.94 -18.71
CA TYR A 247 45.78 1.60 -20.10
C TYR A 247 46.15 2.84 -20.95
N LYS A 248 45.41 3.95 -20.77
CA LYS A 248 45.65 5.22 -21.47
C LYS A 248 46.97 5.85 -21.04
N ARG A 249 47.35 5.73 -19.76
CA ARG A 249 48.62 6.21 -19.21
C ARG A 249 49.83 5.43 -19.77
N LYS A 250 49.67 4.09 -19.90
CA LYS A 250 50.70 3.22 -20.48
C LYS A 250 50.94 3.50 -21.98
N ASN A 251 49.89 3.80 -22.73
CA ASN A 251 49.95 4.04 -24.16
C ASN A 251 50.45 5.46 -24.54
N ARG A 252 50.57 6.38 -23.56
CA ARG A 252 51.18 7.71 -23.73
C ARG A 252 52.70 7.74 -23.46
N ARG A 253 53.24 6.63 -22.97
CA ARG A 253 54.68 6.51 -22.62
C ARG A 253 55.49 5.67 -23.64
N THR A 254 54.83 5.19 -24.66
CA THR A 254 55.41 4.58 -25.88
C THR A 254 55.21 5.52 -27.08
#